data_d30009ef30e9c1a087654e716862fe62
#
_entry.id   d30009ef30e9c1a087654e716862fe62
#
_cell.length_a   1.000
_cell.length_b   1.000
_cell.length_c   1.000
_cell.angle_alpha   90.00
_cell.angle_beta   90.00
_cell.angle_gamma   90.00
#
_symmetry.space_group_name_H-M   'P 1'
#
loop_
_entity.id
_entity.type
_entity.pdbx_description
1 polymer ?
#
loop_
_entity_poly.entity_id
_entity_poly.type
_entity_poly.pdbx_seq_one_letter_code
_entity_poly.pdbx_strand_id
1 'polypeptide(L)'
;MLAAAALQSAFTSCPGRIGRGSVYWPSSVTLVLQDSSDYLLTLAPYLLGRVRRGVVGSSRYAKRLREQIRLAAADSAGRAVLISGEPGLEKDNLAALIHFGSAARRQWLVRLDGATLRADGANLFGQSGSDGDWSLLECLGDGALLIDKLDQVQPSLQLSLLELARTGHWSCPGEGSRPRHFGGRVFFTAEAALPAFDQVCDLIRVPPLRVRR
;
A
#
# COMPACT_ATOMS: atom_id res chain seq x y z
N MET A 1 8.26 -26.35 -8.86
CA MET A 1 7.93 -26.15 -10.28
C MET A 1 6.44 -25.85 -10.56
N LEU A 2 5.48 -26.26 -9.73
CA LEU A 2 4.05 -25.97 -9.94
C LEU A 2 3.61 -24.52 -9.60
N ALA A 3 4.33 -23.80 -8.76
CA ALA A 3 4.01 -22.42 -8.38
C ALA A 3 4.33 -21.39 -9.48
N ALA A 4 5.32 -21.66 -10.33
CA ALA A 4 5.72 -20.76 -11.42
C ALA A 4 4.69 -20.75 -12.58
N ALA A 5 4.03 -21.87 -12.84
CA ALA A 5 3.05 -21.97 -13.92
C ALA A 5 1.72 -21.26 -13.60
N ALA A 6 1.34 -21.19 -12.32
CA ALA A 6 0.13 -20.48 -11.88
C ALA A 6 0.29 -18.93 -11.92
N LEU A 7 1.51 -18.44 -11.80
CA LEU A 7 1.82 -17.01 -11.90
C LEU A 7 1.83 -16.50 -13.35
N GLN A 8 2.22 -17.34 -14.30
CA GLN A 8 2.23 -16.96 -15.72
C GLN A 8 0.83 -16.71 -16.31
N SER A 9 -0.20 -17.38 -15.82
CA SER A 9 -1.58 -17.18 -16.29
C SER A 9 -2.22 -15.86 -15.79
N ALA A 10 -1.72 -15.29 -14.69
CA ALA A 10 -2.20 -14.02 -14.16
C ALA A 10 -1.63 -12.80 -14.91
N PHE A 11 -0.49 -12.96 -15.59
CA PHE A 11 0.19 -11.88 -16.31
C PHE A 11 -0.39 -11.59 -17.72
N THR A 12 -1.15 -12.51 -18.29
CA THR A 12 -1.68 -12.37 -19.67
C THR A 12 -2.93 -11.47 -19.74
N SER A 13 -3.45 -10.96 -18.63
CA SER A 13 -4.70 -10.18 -18.60
C SER A 13 -4.56 -8.71 -18.19
N CYS A 14 -3.34 -8.14 -18.14
CA CYS A 14 -3.17 -6.70 -17.94
C CYS A 14 -3.18 -5.98 -19.30
N PRO A 15 -4.21 -5.17 -19.64
CA PRO A 15 -4.20 -4.36 -20.85
C PRO A 15 -3.45 -3.05 -20.59
N GLY A 16 -2.13 -3.09 -20.59
CA GLY A 16 -1.31 -1.90 -20.78
C GLY A 16 -1.24 -1.60 -22.27
N ARG A 17 -1.68 -0.41 -22.68
CA ARG A 17 -1.69 0.07 -24.06
C ARG A 17 -0.27 0.06 -24.65
N ILE A 18 0.06 -0.96 -25.42
CA ILE A 18 1.27 -0.96 -26.25
C ILE A 18 0.87 -0.41 -27.61
N GLY A 19 1.44 0.75 -27.97
CA GLY A 19 1.27 1.36 -29.29
C GLY A 19 1.78 0.45 -30.41
N ARG A 20 1.11 0.47 -31.56
CA ARG A 20 1.50 -0.28 -32.77
C ARG A 20 2.81 0.28 -33.31
N GLY A 21 3.90 -0.45 -33.13
CA GLY A 21 5.20 -0.22 -33.73
C GLY A 21 5.92 -1.56 -33.87
N SER A 22 6.47 -1.80 -35.05
CA SER A 22 7.20 -2.99 -35.51
C SER A 22 8.04 -3.67 -34.42
N VAL A 23 7.77 -4.95 -34.18
CA VAL A 23 8.43 -5.76 -33.15
C VAL A 23 9.80 -6.22 -33.69
N TYR A 24 10.84 -5.50 -33.27
CA TYR A 24 12.21 -6.02 -33.28
C TYR A 24 12.49 -6.57 -31.88
N TRP A 25 12.74 -7.86 -31.77
CA TRP A 25 13.08 -8.51 -30.50
C TRP A 25 14.60 -8.40 -30.27
N PRO A 26 15.10 -7.48 -29.44
CA PRO A 26 16.49 -7.53 -29.01
C PRO A 26 16.62 -8.53 -27.85
N SER A 27 17.83 -9.04 -27.68
CA SER A 27 18.24 -10.02 -26.65
C SER A 27 18.01 -9.57 -25.18
N SER A 28 17.39 -8.43 -24.96
CA SER A 28 17.04 -7.81 -23.68
C SER A 28 15.71 -8.27 -23.07
N VAL A 29 14.92 -9.10 -23.77
CA VAL A 29 13.64 -9.61 -23.23
C VAL A 29 13.86 -10.52 -22.03
N THR A 30 14.97 -11.22 -21.96
CA THR A 30 15.31 -12.07 -20.82
C THR A 30 15.60 -11.25 -19.56
N LEU A 31 16.20 -10.06 -19.68
CA LEU A 31 16.44 -9.12 -18.58
C LEU A 31 15.12 -8.57 -18.01
N VAL A 32 14.18 -8.16 -18.86
CA VAL A 32 12.88 -7.62 -18.41
C VAL A 32 12.04 -8.67 -17.68
N LEU A 33 12.16 -9.94 -18.02
CA LEU A 33 11.46 -11.03 -17.32
C LEU A 33 12.14 -11.38 -15.98
N GLN A 34 13.45 -11.25 -15.89
CA GLN A 34 14.21 -11.43 -14.65
C GLN A 34 13.86 -10.33 -13.64
N ASP A 35 13.88 -9.06 -14.07
CA ASP A 35 13.49 -7.93 -13.22
C ASP A 35 12.08 -8.12 -12.63
N SER A 36 11.10 -8.53 -13.44
CA SER A 36 9.72 -8.75 -12.95
C SER A 36 9.61 -9.86 -11.91
N SER A 37 10.46 -10.89 -11.98
CA SER A 37 10.51 -11.97 -10.99
C SER A 37 11.11 -11.48 -9.67
N ASP A 38 12.13 -10.66 -9.74
CA ASP A 38 12.82 -10.11 -8.55
C ASP A 38 11.91 -9.13 -7.79
N TYR A 39 11.13 -8.29 -8.48
CA TYR A 39 10.10 -7.46 -7.87
C TYR A 39 9.06 -8.26 -7.11
N LEU A 40 8.57 -9.35 -7.70
CA LEU A 40 7.60 -10.22 -7.04
C LEU A 40 8.17 -10.91 -5.81
N LEU A 41 9.43 -11.34 -5.85
CA LEU A 41 10.11 -11.95 -4.71
C LEU A 41 10.27 -10.94 -3.56
N THR A 42 10.57 -9.68 -3.88
CA THR A 42 10.68 -8.59 -2.90
C THR A 42 9.34 -8.27 -2.24
N LEU A 43 8.24 -8.25 -3.00
CA LEU A 43 6.91 -7.92 -2.49
C LEU A 43 6.22 -9.10 -1.80
N ALA A 44 6.52 -10.34 -2.21
CA ALA A 44 5.79 -11.54 -1.80
C ALA A 44 5.59 -11.69 -0.28
N PRO A 45 6.58 -11.41 0.59
CA PRO A 45 6.42 -11.52 2.05
C PRO A 45 5.39 -10.56 2.62
N TYR A 46 5.10 -9.47 1.93
CA TYR A 46 4.28 -8.35 2.41
C TYR A 46 2.91 -8.29 1.74
N LEU A 47 2.64 -9.16 0.76
CA LEU A 47 1.39 -9.13 0.00
C LEU A 47 0.17 -9.48 0.85
N LEU A 48 -0.82 -8.60 0.85
CA LEU A 48 -2.13 -8.86 1.41
C LEU A 48 -3.09 -9.25 0.27
N GLY A 49 -3.20 -10.56 0.02
CA GLY A 49 -3.86 -11.08 -1.18
C GLY A 49 -5.40 -11.10 -1.14
N ARG A 50 -6.03 -10.92 0.04
CA ARG A 50 -7.49 -11.00 0.17
C ARG A 50 -8.04 -10.32 1.42
N VAL A 51 -9.31 -9.98 1.35
CA VAL A 51 -10.11 -9.61 2.52
C VAL A 51 -10.39 -10.86 3.36
N ARG A 52 -10.18 -10.78 4.68
CA ARG A 52 -10.47 -11.89 5.60
C ARG A 52 -11.97 -12.01 5.89
N ARG A 53 -12.62 -10.87 6.15
CA ARG A 53 -14.08 -10.82 6.41
C ARG A 53 -14.65 -9.43 6.12
N GLY A 54 -15.95 -9.39 5.79
CA GLY A 54 -16.70 -8.16 5.65
C GLY A 54 -17.18 -7.59 7.00
N VAL A 55 -17.67 -6.36 6.98
CA VAL A 55 -18.34 -5.75 8.14
C VAL A 55 -19.77 -6.27 8.22
N VAL A 56 -20.04 -7.14 9.18
CA VAL A 56 -21.35 -7.77 9.40
C VAL A 56 -22.12 -7.05 10.52
N GLY A 57 -23.44 -7.09 10.46
CA GLY A 57 -24.33 -6.57 11.49
C GLY A 57 -25.27 -5.48 11.02
N SER A 58 -26.36 -5.27 11.78
CA SER A 58 -27.43 -4.30 11.51
C SER A 58 -27.34 -3.04 12.37
N SER A 59 -26.39 -2.98 13.31
CA SER A 59 -26.22 -1.83 14.20
C SER A 59 -25.90 -0.54 13.41
N ARG A 60 -26.22 0.61 13.99
CA ARG A 60 -25.89 1.93 13.41
C ARG A 60 -24.39 2.05 13.11
N TYR A 61 -23.57 1.50 13.99
CA TYR A 61 -22.13 1.46 13.80
C TYR A 61 -21.75 0.66 12.54
N ALA A 62 -22.23 -0.59 12.41
CA ALA A 62 -21.89 -1.43 11.26
C ALA A 62 -22.36 -0.80 9.93
N LYS A 63 -23.52 -0.16 9.93
CA LYS A 63 -24.02 0.58 8.75
C LYS A 63 -23.13 1.76 8.40
N ARG A 64 -22.74 2.59 9.40
CA ARG A 64 -21.82 3.71 9.21
C ARG A 64 -20.46 3.27 8.68
N LEU A 65 -19.89 2.23 9.29
CA LEU A 65 -18.56 1.73 8.89
C LEU A 65 -18.58 1.22 7.45
N ARG A 66 -19.60 0.46 7.05
CA ARG A 66 -19.77 0.04 5.66
C ARG A 66 -19.85 1.22 4.69
N GLU A 67 -20.60 2.26 5.08
CA GLU A 67 -20.72 3.46 4.26
C GLU A 67 -19.40 4.21 4.15
N GLN A 68 -18.63 4.36 5.23
CA GLN A 68 -17.30 4.96 5.19
C GLN A 68 -16.33 4.16 4.30
N ILE A 69 -16.35 2.83 4.40
CA ILE A 69 -15.56 1.95 3.53
C ILE A 69 -15.97 2.14 2.06
N ARG A 70 -17.28 2.19 1.77
CA ARG A 70 -17.79 2.38 0.41
C ARG A 70 -17.38 3.73 -0.18
N LEU A 71 -17.49 4.80 0.60
CA LEU A 71 -17.08 6.15 0.19
C LEU A 71 -15.57 6.22 -0.05
N ALA A 72 -14.77 5.68 0.86
CA ALA A 72 -13.33 5.62 0.71
C ALA A 72 -12.90 4.78 -0.51
N ALA A 73 -13.60 3.66 -0.79
CA ALA A 73 -13.33 2.83 -1.96
C ALA A 73 -13.72 3.52 -3.27
N ALA A 74 -14.74 4.38 -3.27
CA ALA A 74 -15.21 5.13 -4.43
C ALA A 74 -14.39 6.40 -4.70
N ASP A 75 -13.49 6.79 -3.80
CA ASP A 75 -12.66 7.98 -3.95
C ASP A 75 -11.66 7.82 -5.11
N SER A 76 -11.93 8.54 -6.20
CA SER A 76 -11.09 8.54 -7.40
C SER A 76 -9.80 9.36 -7.25
N ALA A 77 -9.75 10.26 -6.27
CA ALA A 77 -8.54 11.04 -5.98
C ALA A 77 -7.46 10.20 -5.28
N GLY A 78 -7.83 9.00 -4.77
CA GLY A 78 -6.88 8.10 -4.15
C GLY A 78 -6.25 8.66 -2.87
N ARG A 79 -6.96 9.54 -2.15
CA ARG A 79 -6.44 10.14 -0.91
C ARG A 79 -6.00 9.08 0.09
N ALA A 80 -4.94 9.36 0.83
CA ALA A 80 -4.48 8.49 1.90
C ALA A 80 -5.58 8.28 2.95
N VAL A 81 -5.64 7.09 3.54
CA VAL A 81 -6.65 6.73 4.56
C VAL A 81 -5.97 6.37 5.86
N LEU A 82 -6.36 7.00 6.95
CA LEU A 82 -5.96 6.62 8.30
C LEU A 82 -7.12 5.91 9.02
N ILE A 83 -6.88 4.68 9.46
CA ILE A 83 -7.84 3.89 10.23
C ILE A 83 -7.35 3.82 11.67
N SER A 84 -8.04 4.50 12.58
CA SER A 84 -7.65 4.56 14.00
C SER A 84 -8.61 3.81 14.90
N GLY A 85 -8.10 3.23 15.99
CA GLY A 85 -8.89 2.51 16.97
C GLY A 85 -8.07 1.58 17.84
N GLU A 86 -8.68 0.96 18.83
CA GLU A 86 -8.03 0.04 19.77
C GLU A 86 -7.33 -1.13 19.05
N PRO A 87 -6.35 -1.77 19.71
CA PRO A 87 -5.75 -3.01 19.21
C PRO A 87 -6.80 -4.11 19.00
N GLY A 88 -6.51 -5.04 18.08
CA GLY A 88 -7.40 -6.18 17.80
C GLY A 88 -8.63 -5.87 16.95
N LEU A 89 -8.84 -4.64 16.49
CA LEU A 89 -10.02 -4.27 15.67
C LEU A 89 -9.87 -4.59 14.18
N GLU A 90 -8.85 -5.34 13.79
CA GLU A 90 -8.58 -5.72 12.39
C GLU A 90 -8.59 -4.54 11.41
N LYS A 91 -7.93 -3.46 11.81
CA LYS A 91 -7.84 -2.23 10.99
C LYS A 91 -7.22 -2.49 9.61
N ASP A 92 -6.25 -3.40 9.53
CA ASP A 92 -5.64 -3.87 8.29
C ASP A 92 -6.66 -4.53 7.34
N ASN A 93 -7.63 -5.29 7.89
CA ASN A 93 -8.70 -5.88 7.09
C ASN A 93 -9.68 -4.80 6.57
N LEU A 94 -9.87 -3.69 7.28
CA LEU A 94 -10.67 -2.55 6.79
C LEU A 94 -9.96 -1.85 5.62
N ALA A 95 -8.65 -1.67 5.69
CA ALA A 95 -7.85 -1.17 4.57
C ALA A 95 -7.97 -2.09 3.34
N ALA A 96 -7.91 -3.41 3.54
CA ALA A 96 -8.13 -4.39 2.49
C ALA A 96 -9.54 -4.28 1.87
N LEU A 97 -10.58 -4.10 2.69
CA LEU A 97 -11.96 -3.88 2.20
C LEU A 97 -12.07 -2.66 1.30
N ILE A 98 -11.39 -1.56 1.65
CA ILE A 98 -11.37 -0.34 0.83
C ILE A 98 -10.61 -0.60 -0.47
N HIS A 99 -9.42 -1.15 -0.41
CA HIS A 99 -8.59 -1.42 -1.59
C HIS A 99 -9.29 -2.36 -2.58
N PHE A 100 -9.71 -3.54 -2.11
CA PHE A 100 -10.38 -4.53 -2.98
C PHE A 100 -11.81 -4.13 -3.39
N GLY A 101 -12.40 -3.14 -2.73
CA GLY A 101 -13.66 -2.50 -3.13
C GLY A 101 -13.47 -1.36 -4.14
N SER A 102 -12.26 -0.89 -4.39
CA SER A 102 -11.94 0.25 -5.24
C SER A 102 -11.72 -0.12 -6.72
N ALA A 103 -11.51 0.89 -7.56
CA ALA A 103 -11.12 0.70 -8.95
C ALA A 103 -9.74 0.01 -9.07
N ALA A 104 -8.84 0.24 -8.10
CA ALA A 104 -7.50 -0.34 -8.03
C ALA A 104 -7.45 -1.78 -7.48
N ARG A 105 -8.59 -2.46 -7.34
CA ARG A 105 -8.71 -3.81 -6.73
C ARG A 105 -7.85 -4.91 -7.37
N ARG A 106 -7.34 -4.68 -8.56
CA ARG A 106 -6.44 -5.62 -9.29
C ARG A 106 -4.97 -5.34 -9.04
N GLN A 107 -4.65 -4.20 -8.43
CA GLN A 107 -3.28 -3.85 -8.04
C GLN A 107 -2.90 -4.55 -6.73
N TRP A 108 -1.60 -4.65 -6.48
CA TRP A 108 -1.07 -5.24 -5.26
C TRP A 108 -1.42 -4.37 -4.05
N LEU A 109 -1.70 -5.01 -2.93
CA LEU A 109 -1.75 -4.38 -1.61
C LEU A 109 -0.63 -4.98 -0.76
N VAL A 110 0.34 -4.15 -0.40
CA VAL A 110 1.46 -4.51 0.47
C VAL A 110 1.20 -3.99 1.87
N ARG A 111 1.42 -4.85 2.89
CA ARG A 111 1.33 -4.49 4.30
C ARG A 111 2.69 -4.55 4.96
N LEU A 112 3.10 -3.46 5.59
CA LEU A 112 4.27 -3.37 6.45
C LEU A 112 3.84 -3.11 7.90
N ASP A 113 4.47 -3.80 8.85
CA ASP A 113 4.28 -3.50 10.28
C ASP A 113 5.22 -2.36 10.68
N GLY A 114 4.66 -1.26 11.17
CA GLY A 114 5.41 -0.07 11.58
C GLY A 114 6.46 -0.35 12.65
N ALA A 115 6.21 -1.34 13.52
CA ALA A 115 7.17 -1.76 14.54
C ALA A 115 8.45 -2.39 13.95
N THR A 116 8.39 -2.91 12.72
CA THR A 116 9.53 -3.58 12.06
C THR A 116 10.23 -2.69 11.05
N LEU A 117 9.70 -1.50 10.77
CA LEU A 117 10.33 -0.55 9.86
C LEU A 117 11.62 0.01 10.47
N ARG A 118 12.65 0.05 9.65
CA ARG A 118 13.92 0.69 10.04
C ARG A 118 13.73 2.19 10.19
N ALA A 119 14.42 2.78 11.16
CA ALA A 119 14.33 4.22 11.43
C ALA A 119 14.76 5.11 10.26
N ASP A 120 15.66 4.61 9.41
CA ASP A 120 16.13 5.26 8.20
C ASP A 120 15.16 5.11 7.01
N GLY A 121 14.14 4.26 7.13
CA GLY A 121 13.18 3.99 6.06
C GLY A 121 13.74 3.20 4.87
N ALA A 122 14.95 2.66 4.97
CA ALA A 122 15.61 1.95 3.87
C ALA A 122 14.80 0.77 3.32
N ASN A 123 14.06 0.07 4.20
CA ASN A 123 13.17 -1.02 3.78
C ASN A 123 12.07 -0.56 2.80
N LEU A 124 11.65 0.71 2.90
CA LEU A 124 10.53 1.26 2.13
C LEU A 124 11.03 2.10 0.96
N PHE A 125 11.94 3.01 1.23
CA PHE A 125 12.43 4.01 0.28
C PHE A 125 13.70 3.57 -0.47
N GLY A 126 14.32 2.44 -0.10
CA GLY A 126 15.61 2.02 -0.63
C GLY A 126 16.78 2.79 -0.02
N GLN A 127 17.98 2.52 -0.51
CA GLN A 127 19.22 3.22 -0.13
C GLN A 127 19.91 3.78 -1.37
N SER A 128 20.50 4.96 -1.23
CA SER A 128 21.30 5.55 -2.29
C SER A 128 22.65 4.82 -2.41
N GLY A 129 23.02 4.42 -3.62
CA GLY A 129 24.36 3.90 -3.93
C GLY A 129 24.54 2.39 -3.90
N SER A 130 23.52 1.60 -3.66
CA SER A 130 23.57 0.15 -3.88
C SER A 130 23.05 -0.19 -5.29
N ASP A 131 23.94 -0.65 -6.17
CA ASP A 131 23.55 -1.21 -7.46
C ASP A 131 22.67 -2.46 -7.21
N GLY A 132 21.36 -2.33 -7.39
CA GLY A 132 20.41 -3.43 -7.29
C GLY A 132 19.45 -3.41 -6.10
N ASP A 133 19.54 -2.48 -5.16
CA ASP A 133 18.55 -2.33 -4.08
C ASP A 133 17.36 -1.47 -4.52
N TRP A 134 16.36 -2.12 -5.06
CA TRP A 134 15.07 -1.50 -5.40
C TRP A 134 14.32 -1.09 -4.13
N SER A 135 13.77 0.12 -4.13
CA SER A 135 12.85 0.50 -3.08
C SER A 135 11.56 -0.32 -3.18
N LEU A 136 10.97 -0.66 -2.03
CA LEU A 136 9.69 -1.37 -2.03
C LEU A 136 8.60 -0.56 -2.75
N LEU A 137 8.62 0.77 -2.67
CA LEU A 137 7.68 1.65 -3.39
C LEU A 137 7.86 1.58 -4.90
N GLU A 138 9.08 1.46 -5.42
CA GLU A 138 9.33 1.27 -6.86
C GLU A 138 8.80 -0.08 -7.33
N CYS A 139 9.07 -1.13 -6.57
CA CYS A 139 8.55 -2.46 -6.88
C CYS A 139 7.02 -2.51 -6.85
N LEU A 140 6.40 -1.73 -5.96
CA LEU A 140 4.95 -1.68 -5.81
C LEU A 140 4.25 -0.91 -6.95
N GLY A 141 4.91 0.09 -7.54
CA GLY A 141 4.36 0.89 -8.64
C GLY A 141 3.02 1.54 -8.28
N ASP A 142 1.98 1.26 -9.05
CA ASP A 142 0.61 1.76 -8.83
C ASP A 142 -0.18 0.96 -7.79
N GLY A 143 0.46 0.03 -7.09
CA GLY A 143 -0.15 -0.76 -6.02
C GLY A 143 -0.46 0.09 -4.79
N ALA A 144 -1.06 -0.53 -3.78
CA ALA A 144 -1.39 0.14 -2.53
C ALA A 144 -0.43 -0.28 -1.41
N LEU A 145 -0.04 0.71 -0.59
CA LEU A 145 0.80 0.54 0.58
C LEU A 145 -0.04 0.67 1.85
N LEU A 146 0.04 -0.31 2.74
CA LEU A 146 -0.52 -0.26 4.09
C LEU A 146 0.60 -0.28 5.12
N ILE A 147 0.74 0.79 5.89
CA ILE A 147 1.58 0.84 7.10
C ILE A 147 0.69 0.55 8.31
N ASP A 148 0.87 -0.61 8.89
CA ASP A 148 0.13 -1.03 10.10
C ASP A 148 0.87 -0.54 11.35
N LYS A 149 0.16 -0.05 12.37
CA LYS A 149 0.69 0.53 13.61
C LYS A 149 1.63 1.73 13.36
N LEU A 150 1.16 2.72 12.65
CA LEU A 150 1.90 3.94 12.33
C LEU A 150 2.44 4.66 13.59
N ASP A 151 1.72 4.56 14.70
CA ASP A 151 2.13 5.12 16.00
C ASP A 151 3.39 4.47 16.59
N GLN A 152 3.80 3.29 16.09
CA GLN A 152 5.05 2.61 16.48
C GLN A 152 6.22 2.93 15.55
N VAL A 153 5.98 3.63 14.46
CA VAL A 153 7.01 4.09 13.52
C VAL A 153 7.84 5.20 14.14
N GLN A 154 9.14 5.21 13.89
CA GLN A 154 10.03 6.29 14.37
C GLN A 154 9.57 7.66 13.85
N PRO A 155 9.64 8.73 14.69
CA PRO A 155 9.14 10.06 14.31
C PRO A 155 9.73 10.64 13.03
N SER A 156 11.01 10.41 12.75
CA SER A 156 11.66 10.84 11.51
C SER A 156 11.01 10.21 10.29
N LEU A 157 10.74 8.91 10.35
CA LEU A 157 10.09 8.17 9.27
C LEU A 157 8.61 8.53 9.15
N GLN A 158 7.92 8.85 10.27
CA GLN A 158 6.54 9.36 10.23
C GLN A 158 6.44 10.65 9.41
N LEU A 159 7.42 11.56 9.49
CA LEU A 159 7.44 12.78 8.69
C LEU A 159 7.55 12.48 7.19
N SER A 160 8.41 11.52 6.81
CA SER A 160 8.54 11.09 5.41
C SER A 160 7.26 10.42 4.90
N LEU A 161 6.59 9.62 5.73
CA LEU A 161 5.30 9.00 5.41
C LEU A 161 4.17 10.02 5.31
N LEU A 162 4.19 11.06 6.13
CA LEU A 162 3.23 12.17 6.05
C LEU A 162 3.40 12.95 4.75
N GLU A 163 4.64 13.22 4.34
CA GLU A 163 4.92 13.88 3.07
C GLU A 163 4.49 13.02 1.89
N LEU A 164 4.77 11.71 1.93
CA LEU A 164 4.27 10.75 0.93
C LEU A 164 2.74 10.78 0.85
N ALA A 165 2.04 10.78 1.99
CA ALA A 165 0.57 10.82 2.03
C ALA A 165 0.00 12.13 1.47
N ARG A 166 0.70 13.25 1.69
CA ARG A 166 0.28 14.59 1.29
C ARG A 166 0.51 14.88 -0.18
N THR A 167 1.65 14.46 -0.72
CA THR A 167 2.12 14.87 -2.05
C THR A 167 2.24 13.74 -3.05
N GLY A 168 2.26 12.48 -2.58
CA GLY A 168 2.62 11.33 -3.40
C GLY A 168 4.12 11.25 -3.73
N HIS A 169 4.96 12.14 -3.16
CA HIS A 169 6.40 12.16 -3.44
C HIS A 169 7.20 11.61 -2.25
N TRP A 170 8.33 11.03 -2.57
CA TRP A 170 9.29 10.49 -1.61
C TRP A 170 10.71 10.57 -2.17
N SER A 171 11.72 10.43 -1.32
CA SER A 171 13.13 10.40 -1.72
C SER A 171 13.89 9.33 -0.94
N CYS A 172 14.92 8.75 -1.58
CA CYS A 172 15.81 7.82 -0.88
C CYS A 172 16.62 8.55 0.20
N PRO A 173 16.76 7.96 1.40
CA PRO A 173 17.69 8.46 2.40
C PRO A 173 19.13 8.53 1.84
N GLY A 174 19.79 9.68 1.99
CA GLY A 174 21.16 9.91 1.49
C GLY A 174 21.28 10.31 0.02
N GLU A 175 20.24 10.26 -0.76
CA GLU A 175 20.21 10.77 -2.13
C GLU A 175 19.70 12.21 -2.11
N GLY A 176 20.57 13.18 -2.36
CA GLY A 176 20.19 14.59 -2.35
C GLY A 176 18.99 14.86 -3.24
N SER A 177 17.89 15.26 -2.65
CA SER A 177 16.70 15.93 -3.22
C SER A 177 16.14 15.48 -4.59
N ARG A 178 16.27 14.21 -4.99
CA ARG A 178 15.53 13.70 -6.15
C ARG A 178 14.19 13.13 -5.71
N PRO A 179 13.08 13.90 -5.77
CA PRO A 179 11.77 13.38 -5.44
C PRO A 179 11.33 12.35 -6.49
N ARG A 180 10.86 11.19 -6.03
CA ARG A 180 10.23 10.16 -6.83
C ARG A 180 8.72 10.21 -6.56
N HIS A 181 7.91 9.80 -7.52
CA HIS A 181 6.45 9.81 -7.38
C HIS A 181 5.94 8.38 -7.14
N PHE A 182 5.03 8.23 -6.18
CA PHE A 182 4.29 7.01 -5.92
C PHE A 182 2.85 7.21 -6.42
N GLY A 183 2.47 6.45 -7.45
CA GLY A 183 1.14 6.52 -8.07
C GLY A 183 0.06 5.74 -7.31
N GLY A 184 0.45 4.92 -6.33
CA GLY A 184 -0.45 4.08 -5.57
C GLY A 184 -1.12 4.80 -4.40
N ARG A 185 -2.07 4.11 -3.76
CA ARG A 185 -2.77 4.63 -2.58
C ARG A 185 -2.10 4.20 -1.30
N VAL A 186 -2.04 5.12 -0.32
CA VAL A 186 -1.46 4.84 1.00
C VAL A 186 -2.55 4.67 2.05
N PHE A 187 -2.42 3.62 2.85
CA PHE A 187 -3.26 3.32 3.99
C PHE A 187 -2.40 3.30 5.26
N PHE A 188 -2.96 3.81 6.34
CA PHE A 188 -2.34 3.76 7.66
C PHE A 188 -3.30 3.15 8.67
N THR A 189 -2.76 2.41 9.63
CA THR A 189 -3.50 2.09 10.86
C THR A 189 -2.76 2.65 12.06
N ALA A 190 -3.49 3.06 13.09
CA ALA A 190 -2.92 3.55 14.34
C ALA A 190 -3.81 3.17 15.53
N GLU A 191 -3.18 3.05 16.70
CA GLU A 191 -3.86 2.84 17.98
C GLU A 191 -3.93 4.15 18.77
N ALA A 192 -2.90 4.98 18.67
CA ALA A 192 -2.86 6.32 19.21
C ALA A 192 -3.36 7.38 18.21
N ALA A 193 -3.74 8.54 18.72
CA ALA A 193 -4.09 9.69 17.88
C ALA A 193 -2.84 10.28 17.23
N LEU A 194 -2.93 10.59 15.95
CA LEU A 194 -1.86 11.18 15.14
C LEU A 194 -2.39 12.46 14.44
N PRO A 195 -2.46 13.60 15.15
CA PRO A 195 -3.14 14.80 14.64
C PRO A 195 -2.61 15.32 13.29
N ALA A 196 -1.31 15.14 13.01
CA ALA A 196 -0.72 15.54 11.74
C ALA A 196 -1.31 14.73 10.56
N PHE A 197 -1.53 13.43 10.75
CA PHE A 197 -2.14 12.56 9.75
C PHE A 197 -3.65 12.77 9.63
N ASP A 198 -4.35 13.11 10.74
CA ASP A 198 -5.77 13.44 10.74
C ASP A 198 -6.12 14.61 9.79
N GLN A 199 -5.16 15.51 9.52
CA GLN A 199 -5.34 16.66 8.63
C GLN A 199 -5.11 16.32 7.15
N VAL A 200 -4.37 15.26 6.87
CA VAL A 200 -3.93 14.88 5.51
C VAL A 200 -4.74 13.69 4.96
N CYS A 201 -5.12 12.78 5.84
CA CYS A 201 -5.75 11.52 5.47
C CYS A 201 -7.27 11.57 5.66
N ASP A 202 -8.00 10.78 4.87
CA ASP A 202 -9.40 10.45 5.17
C ASP A 202 -9.43 9.57 6.42
N LEU A 203 -10.07 10.07 7.48
CA LEU A 203 -10.05 9.42 8.78
C LEU A 203 -11.24 8.48 8.98
N ILE A 204 -10.96 7.22 9.28
CA ILE A 204 -11.94 6.21 9.70
C ILE A 204 -11.67 5.82 11.16
N ARG A 205 -12.48 6.30 12.08
CA ARG A 205 -12.39 5.95 13.49
C ARG A 205 -13.21 4.73 13.82
N VAL A 206 -12.56 3.70 14.34
CA VAL A 206 -13.20 2.46 14.80
C VAL A 206 -13.38 2.57 16.31
N PRO A 207 -14.61 2.82 16.81
CA PRO A 207 -14.84 2.99 18.24
C PRO A 207 -14.57 1.68 19.00
N PRO A 208 -14.24 1.77 20.30
CA PRO A 208 -14.03 0.61 21.15
C PRO A 208 -15.24 -0.33 21.20
N LEU A 209 -14.98 -1.61 21.43
CA LEU A 209 -16.02 -2.66 21.43
C LEU A 209 -17.18 -2.35 22.39
N ARG A 210 -16.92 -1.64 23.50
CA ARG A 210 -17.92 -1.27 24.53
C ARG A 210 -18.97 -0.28 24.02
N VAL A 211 -18.70 0.45 22.93
CA VAL A 211 -19.56 1.54 22.41
C VAL A 211 -20.32 1.11 21.14
N ARG A 212 -20.17 -0.15 20.72
CA ARG A 212 -20.74 -0.64 19.44
C ARG A 212 -22.19 -1.14 19.52
N ARG A 213 -22.95 -0.74 20.53
CA ARG A 213 -24.37 -1.09 20.68
C ARG A 213 -25.30 -0.30 19.75
#